data_c86423ccbc676083ed57783bab4e1d24
#
_entry.id   c86423ccbc676083ed57783bab4e1d24
#
_cell.length_a   1.000
_cell.length_b   1.000
_cell.length_c   1.000
_cell.angle_alpha   90.00
_cell.angle_beta   90.00
_cell.angle_gamma   90.00
#
_symmetry.space_group_name_H-M   'P 1'
#
loop_
_entity.id
_entity.type
_entity.pdbx_description
1 polymer ?
#
loop_
_entity_poly.entity_id
_entity_poly.type
_entity_poly.pdbx_seq_one_letter_code
_entity_poly.pdbx_strand_id
1 'polypeptide(L)'
;MKFTSSLKLKLIYVFRINDAAHKGCLKVGEATCDNDNVFGLAPNSKALNESAKKRINQYTQTAGIAYDLLYTELTIYNSKYGLCSFNDKEVHSVLERSGIKKKIFDTENKANEWFITDLETVKRAIIAVKEGRESLSSAEVSHDKSPIVFRPEQREAIEKTKKQFKKGNQMLWNAKMRFGKTLSALQEVKDMDFSRTLILTHRPVVDSGWFEDFGKIFYDRRDFAYGSKNNGDSHTSLETRAKQGQCKYVYFASMQALCGSELVGGNFDKNNEVFATAWDCIIVDEAHEGTQTDLGKAVMQELTKDKTKILRLSGTPFNLLDDFKEDEIYTWDYVMEQRAKASWDELHFGDPNPYA
;
A
#
# COMPACT_ATOMS: atom_id res chain seq x y z
N MET A 1 33.82 -15.52 36.91
CA MET A 1 34.00 -15.05 35.53
C MET A 1 32.88 -14.09 35.21
N LYS A 2 33.13 -12.79 35.05
CA LYS A 2 32.16 -11.84 34.57
C LYS A 2 32.13 -11.98 33.03
N PHE A 3 31.09 -12.56 32.49
CA PHE A 3 30.85 -12.46 31.04
C PHE A 3 30.45 -11.00 30.77
N THR A 4 31.34 -10.20 30.24
CA THR A 4 30.98 -8.91 29.65
C THR A 4 30.25 -9.22 28.36
N SER A 5 28.91 -9.14 28.39
CA SER A 5 28.08 -9.17 27.18
C SER A 5 28.54 -8.03 26.27
N SER A 6 29.03 -8.37 25.08
CA SER A 6 29.40 -7.39 24.05
C SER A 6 28.17 -6.80 23.33
N LEU A 7 26.97 -7.19 23.73
CA LEU A 7 25.70 -6.65 23.18
C LEU A 7 25.37 -5.32 23.85
N LYS A 8 25.79 -4.24 23.21
CA LYS A 8 25.35 -2.90 23.60
C LYS A 8 23.88 -2.71 23.16
N LEU A 9 23.05 -2.31 24.13
CA LEU A 9 21.66 -1.96 23.85
C LEU A 9 21.57 -0.76 22.92
N LYS A 10 20.59 -0.77 22.03
CA LYS A 10 20.37 0.30 21.07
C LYS A 10 19.05 1.01 21.32
N LEU A 11 18.96 2.23 20.88
CA LEU A 11 17.74 3.04 20.89
C LEU A 11 17.48 3.65 19.51
N ILE A 12 16.21 3.86 19.17
CA ILE A 12 15.80 4.73 18.07
C ILE A 12 15.68 6.16 18.61
N TYR A 13 16.11 7.12 17.82
CA TYR A 13 15.85 8.53 18.06
C TYR A 13 15.21 9.21 16.85
N VAL A 14 14.38 10.20 17.14
CA VAL A 14 13.74 11.04 16.13
C VAL A 14 14.03 12.50 16.48
N PHE A 15 14.54 13.27 15.53
CA PHE A 15 14.77 14.69 15.70
C PHE A 15 14.48 15.49 14.44
N ARG A 16 14.38 16.81 14.61
CA ARG A 16 14.26 17.77 13.52
C ARG A 16 15.30 18.86 13.60
N ILE A 17 15.58 19.49 12.47
CA ILE A 17 16.34 20.72 12.35
C ILE A 17 15.37 21.82 11.90
N ASN A 18 15.37 22.95 12.61
CA ASN A 18 14.43 24.05 12.36
C ASN A 18 15.00 25.06 11.36
N ASP A 19 15.37 24.60 10.17
CA ASP A 19 15.78 25.45 9.05
C ASP A 19 14.88 25.25 7.83
N ALA A 20 15.08 26.06 6.79
CA ALA A 20 14.28 26.00 5.58
C ALA A 20 14.48 24.68 4.79
N ALA A 21 15.69 24.12 4.82
CA ALA A 21 16.02 22.90 4.06
C ALA A 21 15.37 21.67 4.68
N HIS A 22 15.21 21.62 6.01
CA HIS A 22 14.65 20.49 6.76
C HIS A 22 13.17 20.67 7.13
N LYS A 23 12.51 21.73 6.65
CA LYS A 23 11.11 21.99 6.98
C LYS A 23 10.20 20.80 6.59
N GLY A 24 9.41 20.32 7.54
CA GLY A 24 8.49 19.21 7.35
C GLY A 24 9.15 17.84 7.30
N CYS A 25 10.42 17.74 7.69
CA CYS A 25 11.17 16.50 7.71
C CYS A 25 11.60 16.10 9.11
N LEU A 26 11.65 14.79 9.34
CA LEU A 26 12.19 14.18 10.55
C LEU A 26 13.33 13.23 10.21
N LYS A 27 14.39 13.24 11.01
CA LYS A 27 15.42 12.21 10.96
C LYS A 27 15.10 11.11 11.94
N VAL A 28 15.13 9.88 11.44
CA VAL A 28 14.99 8.66 12.23
C VAL A 28 16.31 7.92 12.18
N GLY A 29 16.92 7.68 13.34
CA GLY A 29 18.22 7.02 13.42
C GLY A 29 18.39 6.20 14.68
N GLU A 30 19.53 5.52 14.76
CA GLU A 30 19.86 4.60 15.83
C GLU A 30 21.08 5.09 16.62
N ALA A 31 21.06 4.91 17.94
CA ALA A 31 22.20 5.15 18.82
C ALA A 31 22.42 3.97 19.79
N THR A 32 23.64 3.84 20.27
CA THR A 32 23.99 2.89 21.32
C THR A 32 23.77 3.51 22.69
N CYS A 33 23.16 2.78 23.62
CA CYS A 33 23.07 3.16 25.02
C CYS A 33 24.37 2.78 25.74
N ASP A 34 24.98 3.75 26.40
CA ASP A 34 26.21 3.53 27.17
C ASP A 34 25.94 3.02 28.61
N ASN A 35 24.68 2.86 28.99
CA ASN A 35 24.29 2.51 30.36
C ASN A 35 23.75 1.07 30.40
N ASP A 36 24.32 0.21 31.25
CA ASP A 36 23.93 -1.19 31.40
C ASP A 36 22.57 -1.38 32.09
N ASN A 37 22.00 -0.34 32.69
CA ASN A 37 20.71 -0.35 33.41
C ASN A 37 19.55 0.27 32.63
N VAL A 38 19.51 0.08 31.32
CA VAL A 38 18.47 0.69 30.48
C VAL A 38 17.27 -0.22 30.19
N PHE A 39 17.28 -1.44 30.68
CA PHE A 39 16.15 -2.36 30.50
C PHE A 39 14.87 -1.79 31.12
N GLY A 40 13.81 -1.72 30.33
CA GLY A 40 12.50 -1.24 30.81
C GLY A 40 12.37 0.28 30.96
N LEU A 41 13.32 1.07 30.46
CA LEU A 41 13.18 2.52 30.42
C LEU A 41 12.04 2.95 29.52
N ALA A 42 11.20 3.84 30.04
CA ALA A 42 10.13 4.44 29.25
C ALA A 42 10.69 5.30 28.09
N PRO A 43 9.97 5.41 26.96
CA PRO A 43 10.31 6.35 25.91
C PRO A 43 10.56 7.77 26.47
N ASN A 44 11.51 8.48 25.86
CA ASN A 44 11.93 9.83 26.26
C ASN A 44 12.54 9.93 27.69
N SER A 45 12.93 8.81 28.30
CA SER A 45 13.66 8.89 29.57
C SER A 45 14.98 9.67 29.44
N LYS A 46 15.44 10.25 30.55
CA LYS A 46 16.66 11.07 30.58
C LYS A 46 17.88 10.32 30.02
N ALA A 47 18.04 9.04 30.40
CA ALA A 47 19.19 8.22 29.97
C ALA A 47 19.16 7.95 28.46
N LEU A 48 17.97 7.69 27.88
CA LEU A 48 17.83 7.51 26.42
C LEU A 48 18.11 8.81 25.67
N ASN A 49 17.58 9.94 26.18
CA ASN A 49 17.80 11.25 25.57
C ASN A 49 19.26 11.67 25.61
N GLU A 50 19.99 11.39 26.68
CA GLU A 50 21.45 11.69 26.79
C GLU A 50 22.25 10.86 25.78
N SER A 51 21.97 9.56 25.65
CA SER A 51 22.61 8.69 24.66
C SER A 51 22.32 9.14 23.21
N ALA A 52 21.07 9.51 22.91
CA ALA A 52 20.68 10.05 21.61
C ALA A 52 21.42 11.37 21.31
N LYS A 53 21.42 12.32 22.24
CA LYS A 53 22.10 13.60 22.10
C LYS A 53 23.61 13.42 21.86
N LYS A 54 24.26 12.50 22.59
CA LYS A 54 25.67 12.18 22.37
C LYS A 54 25.93 11.75 20.92
N ARG A 55 25.07 10.90 20.36
CA ARG A 55 25.18 10.47 18.97
C ARG A 55 24.91 11.59 17.98
N ILE A 56 23.86 12.36 18.16
CA ILE A 56 23.48 13.47 17.28
C ILE A 56 24.55 14.55 17.27
N ASN A 57 25.11 14.90 18.43
CA ASN A 57 26.16 15.91 18.56
C ASN A 57 27.44 15.57 17.79
N GLN A 58 27.74 14.29 17.54
CA GLN A 58 28.90 13.87 16.77
C GLN A 58 28.95 14.48 15.36
N TYR A 59 27.80 14.80 14.77
CA TYR A 59 27.72 15.36 13.41
C TYR A 59 27.04 16.73 13.34
N THR A 60 26.29 17.14 14.36
CA THR A 60 25.65 18.46 14.40
C THR A 60 26.48 19.52 15.11
N GLN A 61 27.21 19.16 16.17
CA GLN A 61 27.94 20.12 16.99
C GLN A 61 29.04 20.79 16.21
N THR A 62 29.84 20.04 15.46
CA THR A 62 30.93 20.59 14.64
C THR A 62 30.42 21.46 13.47
N ALA A 63 29.22 21.20 12.99
CA ALA A 63 28.58 21.99 11.96
C ALA A 63 27.77 23.19 12.50
N GLY A 64 27.71 23.37 13.82
CA GLY A 64 26.95 24.45 14.46
C GLY A 64 25.44 24.35 14.26
N ILE A 65 24.91 23.14 14.02
CA ILE A 65 23.51 22.91 13.71
C ILE A 65 22.73 22.67 14.99
N ALA A 66 21.73 23.53 15.27
CA ALA A 66 20.77 23.32 16.35
C ALA A 66 19.66 22.33 15.92
N TYR A 67 19.20 21.48 16.83
CA TYR A 67 18.16 20.51 16.59
C TYR A 67 17.22 20.34 17.78
N ASP A 68 16.01 19.83 17.53
CA ASP A 68 15.05 19.43 18.55
C ASP A 68 14.97 17.90 18.59
N LEU A 69 15.37 17.28 19.70
CA LEU A 69 15.13 15.85 19.93
C LEU A 69 13.67 15.66 20.33
N LEU A 70 12.92 14.89 19.52
CA LEU A 70 11.49 14.72 19.65
C LEU A 70 11.10 13.40 20.32
N TYR A 71 11.88 12.33 20.07
CA TYR A 71 11.53 11.00 20.56
C TYR A 71 12.74 10.10 20.70
N THR A 72 12.71 9.27 21.75
CA THR A 72 13.67 8.17 21.94
C THR A 72 12.97 6.96 22.51
N GLU A 73 13.33 5.75 22.04
CA GLU A 73 12.80 4.49 22.53
C GLU A 73 13.84 3.38 22.38
N LEU A 74 13.87 2.42 23.32
CA LEU A 74 14.71 1.23 23.20
C LEU A 74 14.28 0.37 22.00
N THR A 75 15.27 -0.20 21.31
CA THR A 75 15.01 -1.15 20.21
C THR A 75 14.63 -2.56 20.69
N ILE A 76 14.65 -2.80 22.00
CA ILE A 76 14.27 -4.07 22.61
C ILE A 76 12.88 -3.95 23.21
N TYR A 77 12.03 -4.94 22.93
CA TYR A 77 10.67 -5.01 23.44
C TYR A 77 10.24 -6.46 23.73
N ASN A 78 9.25 -6.62 24.60
CA ASN A 78 8.65 -7.92 24.87
C ASN A 78 7.53 -8.19 23.85
N SER A 79 7.64 -9.27 23.12
CA SER A 79 6.59 -9.81 22.25
C SER A 79 5.95 -11.05 22.88
N LYS A 80 4.86 -11.53 22.28
CA LYS A 80 4.26 -12.83 22.68
C LYS A 80 5.21 -14.03 22.48
N TYR A 81 6.29 -13.86 21.75
CA TYR A 81 7.30 -14.88 21.49
C TYR A 81 8.57 -14.69 22.34
N GLY A 82 8.60 -13.73 23.27
CA GLY A 82 9.73 -13.39 24.10
C GLY A 82 10.35 -12.04 23.78
N LEU A 83 11.60 -11.87 24.20
CA LEU A 83 12.34 -10.64 24.00
C LEU A 83 12.79 -10.52 22.52
N CYS A 84 12.34 -9.48 21.86
CA CYS A 84 12.67 -9.14 20.47
C CYS A 84 13.43 -7.83 20.38
N SER A 85 14.11 -7.62 19.27
CA SER A 85 14.77 -6.35 18.95
C SER A 85 14.47 -5.94 17.51
N PHE A 86 14.55 -4.65 17.25
CA PHE A 86 14.44 -4.06 15.91
C PHE A 86 15.54 -3.01 15.70
N ASN A 87 15.65 -2.46 14.51
CA ASN A 87 16.63 -1.44 14.17
C ASN A 87 15.98 -0.32 13.34
N ASP A 88 16.75 0.76 13.09
CA ASP A 88 16.27 1.91 12.32
C ASP A 88 15.92 1.56 10.87
N LYS A 89 16.61 0.60 10.24
CA LYS A 89 16.35 0.18 8.86
C LYS A 89 14.96 -0.47 8.71
N GLU A 90 14.51 -1.21 9.74
CA GLU A 90 13.16 -1.80 9.73
C GLU A 90 12.10 -0.69 9.82
N VAL A 91 12.32 0.34 10.65
CA VAL A 91 11.43 1.52 10.73
C VAL A 91 11.44 2.29 9.40
N HIS A 92 12.62 2.48 8.79
CA HIS A 92 12.75 3.11 7.47
C HIS A 92 11.99 2.31 6.40
N SER A 93 12.14 0.99 6.39
CA SER A 93 11.42 0.12 5.45
C SER A 93 9.91 0.26 5.59
N VAL A 94 9.38 0.26 6.82
CA VAL A 94 7.94 0.47 7.06
C VAL A 94 7.50 1.83 6.53
N LEU A 95 8.24 2.91 6.79
CA LEU A 95 7.91 4.25 6.28
C LEU A 95 7.90 4.28 4.75
N GLU A 96 8.93 3.73 4.10
CA GLU A 96 9.04 3.69 2.63
C GLU A 96 7.91 2.87 1.99
N ARG A 97 7.65 1.68 2.52
CA ARG A 97 6.55 0.81 2.04
C ARG A 97 5.17 1.41 2.29
N SER A 98 5.06 2.33 3.24
CA SER A 98 3.84 3.11 3.51
C SER A 98 3.69 4.35 2.60
N GLY A 99 4.59 4.54 1.63
CA GLY A 99 4.57 5.67 0.70
C GLY A 99 5.14 6.97 1.27
N ILE A 100 5.75 6.93 2.46
CA ILE A 100 6.41 8.12 3.06
C ILE A 100 7.72 8.39 2.32
N LYS A 101 7.81 9.56 1.72
CA LYS A 101 8.96 9.94 0.87
C LYS A 101 10.16 10.34 1.72
N LYS A 102 11.34 9.90 1.30
CA LYS A 102 12.60 10.43 1.80
C LYS A 102 12.83 11.84 1.26
N LYS A 103 13.42 12.68 2.10
CA LYS A 103 13.87 14.01 1.67
C LYS A 103 15.18 13.88 0.90
N ILE A 104 15.19 14.41 -0.30
CA ILE A 104 16.40 14.55 -1.12
C ILE A 104 16.91 15.97 -0.90
N PHE A 105 18.11 16.11 -0.36
CA PHE A 105 18.74 17.42 -0.13
C PHE A 105 19.56 17.86 -1.33
N ASP A 106 20.29 16.93 -1.93
CA ASP A 106 21.15 17.13 -3.09
C ASP A 106 21.34 15.79 -3.81
N THR A 107 21.62 15.81 -5.11
CA THR A 107 21.87 14.61 -5.92
C THR A 107 23.14 13.86 -5.49
N GLU A 108 24.12 14.54 -4.88
CA GLU A 108 25.35 13.96 -4.38
C GLU A 108 25.26 13.52 -2.90
N ASN A 109 24.35 14.14 -2.11
CA ASN A 109 24.18 13.85 -0.70
C ASN A 109 23.13 12.76 -0.47
N LYS A 110 23.59 11.54 -0.24
CA LYS A 110 22.76 10.36 0.03
C LYS A 110 22.32 10.26 1.48
N ALA A 111 21.81 11.34 2.08
CA ALA A 111 21.25 11.32 3.44
C ALA A 111 19.91 10.55 3.44
N ASN A 112 19.97 9.24 3.71
CA ASN A 112 18.84 8.29 3.54
C ASN A 112 17.91 8.16 4.75
N GLU A 113 18.12 8.94 5.82
CA GLU A 113 17.46 8.79 7.12
C GLU A 113 16.46 9.92 7.41
N TRP A 114 16.21 10.81 6.44
CA TRP A 114 15.28 11.92 6.53
C TRP A 114 13.99 11.63 5.77
N PHE A 115 12.86 11.76 6.47
CA PHE A 115 11.54 11.45 5.92
C PHE A 115 10.64 12.69 5.99
N ILE A 116 9.85 12.93 4.94
CA ILE A 116 8.81 13.98 4.89
C ILE A 116 7.59 13.42 5.62
N THR A 117 7.53 13.68 6.93
CA THR A 117 6.53 13.07 7.82
C THR A 117 6.44 13.80 9.15
N ASP A 118 5.48 13.40 9.98
CA ASP A 118 5.31 13.86 11.36
C ASP A 118 5.71 12.79 12.39
N LEU A 119 5.79 13.20 13.66
CA LEU A 119 6.23 12.33 14.75
C LEU A 119 5.26 11.17 15.01
N GLU A 120 3.96 11.38 14.89
CA GLU A 120 2.96 10.34 15.16
C GLU A 120 3.03 9.24 14.11
N THR A 121 3.27 9.58 12.86
CA THR A 121 3.51 8.62 11.78
C THR A 121 4.76 7.77 12.05
N VAL A 122 5.86 8.38 12.52
CA VAL A 122 7.07 7.61 12.90
C VAL A 122 6.80 6.68 14.07
N LYS A 123 6.08 7.12 15.11
CA LYS A 123 5.71 6.26 16.24
C LYS A 123 4.85 5.07 15.80
N ARG A 124 3.89 5.29 14.89
CA ARG A 124 3.09 4.21 14.29
C ARG A 124 3.96 3.22 13.52
N ALA A 125 4.97 3.72 12.78
CA ALA A 125 5.91 2.84 12.09
C ALA A 125 6.72 1.97 13.08
N ILE A 126 7.16 2.52 14.20
CA ILE A 126 7.83 1.75 15.27
C ILE A 126 6.88 0.68 15.84
N ILE A 127 5.61 1.01 16.07
CA ILE A 127 4.60 0.05 16.53
C ILE A 127 4.39 -1.05 15.48
N ALA A 128 4.28 -0.68 14.19
CA ALA A 128 4.12 -1.63 13.10
C ALA A 128 5.27 -2.65 13.04
N VAL A 129 6.53 -2.19 13.20
CA VAL A 129 7.70 -3.08 13.29
C VAL A 129 7.55 -4.07 14.45
N LYS A 130 7.16 -3.61 15.64
CA LYS A 130 6.97 -4.46 16.82
C LYS A 130 5.84 -5.48 16.65
N GLU A 131 4.84 -5.14 15.85
CA GLU A 131 3.72 -6.02 15.48
C GLU A 131 4.04 -6.96 14.31
N GLY A 132 5.24 -6.86 13.71
CA GLY A 132 5.66 -7.64 12.55
C GLY A 132 4.93 -7.23 11.25
N ARG A 133 4.43 -6.00 11.19
CA ARG A 133 3.86 -5.40 9.98
C ARG A 133 4.95 -4.72 9.16
N GLU A 134 4.86 -4.82 7.86
CA GLU A 134 5.84 -4.24 6.93
C GLU A 134 5.43 -2.84 6.43
N SER A 135 4.17 -2.43 6.71
CA SER A 135 3.65 -1.10 6.35
C SER A 135 2.60 -0.60 7.34
N LEU A 136 2.28 0.68 7.24
CA LEU A 136 1.14 1.31 7.91
C LEU A 136 -0.13 1.09 7.08
N SER A 137 -1.27 0.98 7.75
CA SER A 137 -2.57 1.01 7.07
C SER A 137 -2.85 2.40 6.51
N SER A 138 -3.75 2.48 5.52
CA SER A 138 -4.16 3.77 4.96
C SER A 138 -4.76 4.71 6.00
N ALA A 139 -5.45 4.16 7.01
CA ALA A 139 -6.02 4.94 8.11
C ALA A 139 -4.95 5.51 9.07
N GLU A 140 -3.75 4.91 9.11
CA GLU A 140 -2.64 5.40 9.93
C GLU A 140 -1.82 6.50 9.24
N VAL A 141 -1.80 6.53 7.90
CA VAL A 141 -1.02 7.51 7.11
C VAL A 141 -1.83 8.76 6.77
N SER A 142 -3.17 8.68 6.78
CA SER A 142 -4.04 9.76 6.30
C SER A 142 -4.37 10.78 7.35
N HIS A 143 -4.03 12.02 7.07
CA HIS A 143 -4.36 13.15 7.94
C HIS A 143 -5.57 13.98 7.44
N ASP A 144 -5.84 14.02 6.12
CA ASP A 144 -6.92 14.83 5.53
C ASP A 144 -7.56 14.07 4.36
N LYS A 145 -8.58 13.27 4.62
CA LYS A 145 -9.30 12.60 3.54
C LYS A 145 -10.78 12.94 3.56
N SER A 146 -11.18 13.60 2.50
CA SER A 146 -12.59 13.75 2.15
C SER A 146 -13.07 12.49 1.42
N PRO A 147 -14.30 12.03 1.67
CA PRO A 147 -14.90 10.95 0.90
C PRO A 147 -14.87 11.26 -0.60
N ILE A 148 -14.55 10.27 -1.41
CA ILE A 148 -14.61 10.40 -2.87
C ILE A 148 -16.08 10.46 -3.29
N VAL A 149 -16.43 11.48 -4.05
CA VAL A 149 -17.74 11.59 -4.68
C VAL A 149 -17.65 10.96 -6.06
N PHE A 150 -18.26 9.79 -6.21
CA PHE A 150 -18.32 9.11 -7.51
C PHE A 150 -19.36 9.73 -8.42
N ARG A 151 -19.00 9.88 -9.70
CA ARG A 151 -19.92 10.33 -10.74
C ARG A 151 -21.03 9.29 -10.98
N PRO A 152 -22.18 9.68 -11.56
CA PRO A 152 -23.30 8.75 -11.79
C PRO A 152 -22.90 7.46 -12.51
N GLU A 153 -22.14 7.58 -13.60
CA GLU A 153 -21.69 6.43 -14.39
C GLU A 153 -20.75 5.50 -13.61
N GLN A 154 -19.93 6.03 -12.71
CA GLN A 154 -19.07 5.22 -11.84
C GLN A 154 -19.92 4.42 -10.85
N ARG A 155 -20.92 5.06 -10.24
CA ARG A 155 -21.88 4.40 -9.35
C ARG A 155 -22.66 3.32 -10.08
N GLU A 156 -23.10 3.60 -11.31
CA GLU A 156 -23.81 2.64 -12.14
C GLU A 156 -22.95 1.41 -12.45
N ALA A 157 -21.68 1.59 -12.82
CA ALA A 157 -20.73 0.50 -13.04
C ALA A 157 -20.59 -0.39 -11.80
N ILE A 158 -20.39 0.21 -10.62
CA ILE A 158 -20.27 -0.49 -9.35
C ILE A 158 -21.55 -1.28 -9.06
N GLU A 159 -22.72 -0.65 -9.12
CA GLU A 159 -23.99 -1.31 -8.83
C GLU A 159 -24.35 -2.43 -9.83
N LYS A 160 -24.01 -2.24 -11.11
CA LYS A 160 -24.17 -3.31 -12.12
C LYS A 160 -23.28 -4.51 -11.80
N THR A 161 -22.04 -4.26 -11.41
CA THR A 161 -21.08 -5.30 -11.03
C THR A 161 -21.54 -6.06 -9.79
N LYS A 162 -21.99 -5.39 -8.75
CA LYS A 162 -22.56 -6.00 -7.53
C LYS A 162 -23.74 -6.91 -7.84
N LYS A 163 -24.62 -6.48 -8.76
CA LYS A 163 -25.75 -7.29 -9.21
C LYS A 163 -25.28 -8.51 -10.01
N GLN A 164 -24.31 -8.32 -10.89
CA GLN A 164 -23.76 -9.40 -11.72
C GLN A 164 -23.03 -10.45 -10.87
N PHE A 165 -22.25 -10.05 -9.89
CA PHE A 165 -21.53 -10.97 -9.02
C PHE A 165 -22.40 -11.80 -8.09
N LYS A 166 -23.68 -11.47 -7.93
CA LYS A 166 -24.70 -12.34 -7.29
C LYS A 166 -25.15 -13.49 -8.19
N LYS A 167 -25.03 -13.35 -9.52
CA LYS A 167 -25.52 -14.32 -10.51
C LYS A 167 -24.40 -15.12 -11.18
N GLY A 168 -23.26 -14.45 -11.43
CA GLY A 168 -22.14 -14.99 -12.18
C GLY A 168 -20.80 -14.58 -11.57
N ASN A 169 -19.72 -14.94 -12.23
CA ASN A 169 -18.37 -14.76 -11.73
C ASN A 169 -17.53 -13.79 -12.56
N GLN A 170 -18.06 -13.21 -13.62
CA GLN A 170 -17.29 -12.30 -14.47
C GLN A 170 -18.04 -11.02 -14.80
N MET A 171 -17.29 -9.95 -14.96
CA MET A 171 -17.73 -8.63 -15.38
C MET A 171 -16.66 -7.93 -16.19
N LEU A 172 -17.03 -7.25 -17.25
CA LEU A 172 -16.16 -6.42 -18.08
C LEU A 172 -16.61 -4.96 -18.01
N TRP A 173 -15.68 -4.05 -17.65
CA TRP A 173 -15.88 -2.62 -17.83
C TRP A 173 -15.18 -2.17 -19.11
N ASN A 174 -15.97 -1.94 -20.14
CA ASN A 174 -15.58 -1.23 -21.34
C ASN A 174 -15.71 0.28 -21.08
N ALA A 175 -14.70 0.84 -20.42
CA ALA A 175 -14.74 2.22 -19.98
C ALA A 175 -13.52 2.98 -20.48
N LYS A 176 -13.76 4.08 -21.17
CA LYS A 176 -12.72 4.94 -21.75
C LYS A 176 -11.66 5.39 -20.72
N MET A 177 -10.54 5.90 -21.20
CA MET A 177 -9.54 6.55 -20.35
C MET A 177 -10.16 7.70 -19.53
N ARG A 178 -9.65 7.93 -18.32
CA ARG A 178 -10.15 8.94 -17.36
C ARG A 178 -11.55 8.67 -16.81
N PHE A 179 -12.11 7.49 -17.02
CA PHE A 179 -13.33 7.06 -16.33
C PHE A 179 -13.13 7.00 -14.81
N GLY A 180 -11.94 6.72 -14.32
CA GLY A 180 -11.64 6.45 -12.92
C GLY A 180 -11.82 4.97 -12.55
N LYS A 181 -11.48 4.08 -13.48
CA LYS A 181 -11.59 2.62 -13.32
C LYS A 181 -10.99 2.11 -12.03
N THR A 182 -9.77 2.55 -11.69
CA THR A 182 -9.02 2.14 -10.49
C THR A 182 -9.79 2.43 -9.20
N LEU A 183 -10.21 3.68 -9.01
CA LEU A 183 -10.98 4.11 -7.82
C LEU A 183 -12.32 3.37 -7.72
N SER A 184 -13.03 3.23 -8.85
CA SER A 184 -14.34 2.57 -8.88
C SER A 184 -14.21 1.06 -8.62
N ALA A 185 -13.17 0.41 -9.13
CA ALA A 185 -12.90 -1.02 -8.89
C ALA A 185 -12.51 -1.27 -7.42
N LEU A 186 -11.73 -0.39 -6.81
CA LEU A 186 -11.39 -0.47 -5.38
C LEU A 186 -12.62 -0.22 -4.49
N GLN A 187 -13.52 0.68 -4.91
CA GLN A 187 -14.81 0.87 -4.21
C GLN A 187 -15.68 -0.38 -4.31
N GLU A 188 -15.70 -1.07 -5.45
CA GLU A 188 -16.39 -2.36 -5.60
C GLU A 188 -15.84 -3.41 -4.61
N VAL A 189 -14.52 -3.52 -4.48
CA VAL A 189 -13.88 -4.42 -3.51
C VAL A 189 -14.32 -4.10 -2.09
N LYS A 190 -14.35 -2.80 -1.74
CA LYS A 190 -14.78 -2.33 -0.42
C LYS A 190 -16.25 -2.64 -0.15
N ASP A 191 -17.13 -2.40 -1.13
CA ASP A 191 -18.57 -2.63 -1.02
C ASP A 191 -18.95 -4.11 -0.93
N MET A 192 -18.25 -4.97 -1.69
CA MET A 192 -18.42 -6.42 -1.67
C MET A 192 -17.73 -7.08 -0.48
N ASP A 193 -16.88 -6.32 0.21
CA ASP A 193 -16.16 -6.75 1.41
C ASP A 193 -15.29 -8.00 1.21
N PHE A 194 -14.67 -8.13 0.01
CA PHE A 194 -13.82 -9.26 -0.34
C PHE A 194 -12.62 -9.39 0.59
N SER A 195 -12.37 -10.61 1.08
CA SER A 195 -11.26 -10.86 2.01
C SER A 195 -9.91 -10.89 1.33
N ARG A 196 -9.84 -11.38 0.09
CA ARG A 196 -8.63 -11.52 -0.71
C ARG A 196 -8.89 -11.04 -2.13
N THR A 197 -8.30 -9.92 -2.49
CA THR A 197 -8.40 -9.39 -3.85
C THR A 197 -7.03 -9.34 -4.50
N LEU A 198 -6.92 -9.85 -5.72
CA LEU A 198 -5.72 -9.73 -6.54
C LEU A 198 -5.94 -8.70 -7.64
N ILE A 199 -5.02 -7.75 -7.77
CA ILE A 199 -4.94 -6.85 -8.92
C ILE A 199 -3.86 -7.36 -9.86
N LEU A 200 -4.22 -7.59 -11.10
CA LEU A 200 -3.33 -7.96 -12.19
C LEU A 200 -3.27 -6.86 -13.23
N THR A 201 -2.07 -6.39 -13.53
CA THR A 201 -1.83 -5.45 -14.63
C THR A 201 -0.80 -6.02 -15.58
N HIS A 202 -0.78 -5.54 -16.80
CA HIS A 202 0.26 -5.99 -17.76
C HIS A 202 1.65 -5.54 -17.28
N ARG A 203 1.78 -4.31 -16.77
CA ARG A 203 3.06 -3.67 -16.39
C ARG A 203 3.16 -3.39 -14.90
N PRO A 204 4.33 -3.61 -14.28
CA PRO A 204 4.51 -3.35 -12.83
C PRO A 204 4.54 -1.86 -12.47
N VAL A 205 4.72 -0.95 -13.43
CA VAL A 205 4.91 0.50 -13.19
C VAL A 205 3.69 1.19 -12.57
N VAL A 206 2.50 0.63 -12.73
CA VAL A 206 1.25 1.23 -12.23
C VAL A 206 0.93 0.88 -10.77
N ASP A 207 1.75 0.09 -10.09
CA ASP A 207 1.59 -0.28 -8.68
C ASP A 207 1.39 0.93 -7.76
N SER A 208 2.22 1.97 -7.93
CA SER A 208 2.12 3.19 -7.11
C SER A 208 0.77 3.90 -7.25
N GLY A 209 0.18 3.91 -8.45
CA GLY A 209 -1.16 4.50 -8.68
C GLY A 209 -2.25 3.73 -7.97
N TRP A 210 -2.22 2.38 -8.02
CA TRP A 210 -3.14 1.53 -7.30
C TRP A 210 -3.00 1.68 -5.79
N PHE A 211 -1.76 1.78 -5.29
CA PHE A 211 -1.48 2.01 -3.87
C PHE A 211 -2.03 3.36 -3.38
N GLU A 212 -1.81 4.44 -4.14
CA GLU A 212 -2.35 5.77 -3.80
C GLU A 212 -3.88 5.77 -3.80
N ASP A 213 -4.51 5.16 -4.79
CA ASP A 213 -5.97 5.09 -4.90
C ASP A 213 -6.58 4.16 -3.84
N PHE A 214 -5.90 3.06 -3.48
CA PHE A 214 -6.26 2.25 -2.32
C PHE A 214 -6.30 3.11 -1.06
N GLY A 215 -5.28 3.93 -0.84
CA GLY A 215 -5.23 4.86 0.29
C GLY A 215 -6.42 5.81 0.34
N LYS A 216 -6.94 6.28 -0.80
CA LYS A 216 -8.10 7.18 -0.88
C LYS A 216 -9.43 6.46 -0.60
N ILE A 217 -9.56 5.19 -1.01
CA ILE A 217 -10.79 4.41 -0.85
C ILE A 217 -10.91 3.81 0.55
N PHE A 218 -9.81 3.25 1.09
CA PHE A 218 -9.81 2.49 2.34
C PHE A 218 -9.36 3.30 3.56
N TYR A 219 -9.36 4.63 3.49
CA TYR A 219 -8.89 5.49 4.59
C TYR A 219 -9.66 5.30 5.91
N ASP A 220 -10.89 4.83 5.85
CA ASP A 220 -11.80 4.57 6.98
C ASP A 220 -11.86 3.08 7.39
N ARG A 221 -11.13 2.18 6.69
CA ARG A 221 -11.12 0.73 6.91
C ARG A 221 -9.75 0.27 7.42
N ARG A 222 -9.66 0.05 8.74
CA ARG A 222 -8.43 -0.45 9.39
C ARG A 222 -8.21 -1.95 9.19
N ASP A 223 -9.26 -2.66 8.84
CA ASP A 223 -9.26 -4.10 8.59
C ASP A 223 -8.78 -4.46 7.17
N PHE A 224 -8.52 -3.47 6.31
CA PHE A 224 -7.96 -3.69 4.98
C PHE A 224 -6.49 -3.29 4.91
N ALA A 225 -5.70 -4.12 4.23
CA ALA A 225 -4.30 -3.86 3.95
C ALA A 225 -4.02 -3.95 2.44
N TYR A 226 -2.99 -3.25 1.99
CA TYR A 226 -2.48 -3.34 0.62
C TYR A 226 -1.11 -4.01 0.61
N GLY A 227 -0.82 -4.74 -0.43
CA GLY A 227 0.50 -5.29 -0.64
C GLY A 227 0.91 -5.42 -2.08
N SER A 228 2.20 -5.35 -2.29
CA SER A 228 2.85 -5.60 -3.55
C SER A 228 4.32 -5.92 -3.31
N LYS A 229 5.07 -6.10 -4.39
CA LYS A 229 6.52 -6.22 -4.30
C LYS A 229 7.17 -4.99 -3.66
N ASN A 230 6.68 -3.77 -3.96
CA ASN A 230 7.33 -2.51 -3.60
C ASN A 230 6.58 -1.70 -2.53
N ASN A 231 5.25 -1.78 -2.49
CA ASN A 231 4.39 -0.98 -1.63
C ASN A 231 3.53 -1.87 -0.72
N GLY A 232 3.20 -1.37 0.47
CA GLY A 232 2.40 -2.12 1.43
C GLY A 232 3.13 -3.34 2.00
N ASP A 233 2.39 -4.34 2.43
CA ASP A 233 2.94 -5.57 3.02
C ASP A 233 3.27 -6.63 1.94
N SER A 234 4.18 -7.56 2.25
CA SER A 234 4.42 -8.73 1.38
C SER A 234 3.21 -9.66 1.38
N HIS A 235 3.06 -10.46 0.31
CA HIS A 235 1.98 -11.45 0.21
C HIS A 235 1.95 -12.40 1.40
N THR A 236 3.12 -12.91 1.80
CA THR A 236 3.25 -13.84 2.94
C THR A 236 2.77 -13.22 4.26
N SER A 237 3.13 -11.97 4.52
CA SER A 237 2.67 -11.23 5.70
C SER A 237 1.15 -11.05 5.68
N LEU A 238 0.59 -10.62 4.55
CA LEU A 238 -0.86 -10.43 4.38
C LEU A 238 -1.65 -11.71 4.57
N GLU A 239 -1.23 -12.80 3.92
CA GLU A 239 -1.91 -14.09 3.99
C GLU A 239 -1.84 -14.69 5.41
N THR A 240 -0.72 -14.52 6.10
CA THR A 240 -0.58 -14.96 7.49
C THR A 240 -1.56 -14.23 8.40
N ARG A 241 -1.66 -12.90 8.26
CA ARG A 241 -2.60 -12.08 9.04
C ARG A 241 -4.06 -12.35 8.67
N ALA A 242 -4.35 -12.57 7.39
CA ALA A 242 -5.69 -12.91 6.92
C ALA A 242 -6.17 -14.26 7.46
N LYS A 243 -5.30 -15.27 7.49
CA LYS A 243 -5.59 -16.59 8.11
C LYS A 243 -5.89 -16.49 9.62
N GLN A 244 -5.32 -15.48 10.28
CA GLN A 244 -5.58 -15.18 11.69
C GLN A 244 -6.81 -14.29 11.90
N GLY A 245 -7.53 -13.92 10.84
CA GLY A 245 -8.68 -13.02 10.89
C GLY A 245 -8.36 -11.56 11.25
N GLN A 246 -7.11 -11.15 11.07
CA GLN A 246 -6.62 -9.82 11.45
C GLN A 246 -6.79 -8.77 10.34
N CYS A 247 -6.84 -9.19 9.07
CA CYS A 247 -7.05 -8.28 7.96
C CYS A 247 -7.68 -8.97 6.76
N LYS A 248 -8.31 -8.16 5.91
CA LYS A 248 -8.59 -8.39 4.49
C LYS A 248 -7.53 -7.68 3.69
N TYR A 249 -7.31 -8.07 2.45
CA TYR A 249 -6.25 -7.40 1.69
C TYR A 249 -6.49 -7.33 0.17
N VAL A 250 -5.85 -6.35 -0.41
CA VAL A 250 -5.67 -6.17 -1.85
C VAL A 250 -4.20 -6.37 -2.17
N TYR A 251 -3.88 -7.32 -3.02
CA TYR A 251 -2.51 -7.59 -3.45
C TYR A 251 -2.33 -7.27 -4.93
N PHE A 252 -1.28 -6.53 -5.25
CA PHE A 252 -0.93 -6.18 -6.61
C PHE A 252 0.18 -7.07 -7.15
N ALA A 253 -0.04 -7.65 -8.33
CA ALA A 253 0.98 -8.35 -9.09
C ALA A 253 0.93 -7.94 -10.57
N SER A 254 2.07 -8.01 -11.26
CA SER A 254 2.07 -7.86 -12.71
C SER A 254 1.94 -9.20 -13.40
N MET A 255 1.18 -9.25 -14.49
CA MET A 255 1.06 -10.42 -15.35
C MET A 255 2.45 -10.92 -15.79
N GLN A 256 3.34 -10.00 -16.16
CA GLN A 256 4.71 -10.31 -16.54
C GLN A 256 5.49 -11.03 -15.42
N ALA A 257 5.30 -10.65 -14.15
CA ALA A 257 5.95 -11.33 -13.04
C ALA A 257 5.42 -12.75 -12.84
N LEU A 258 4.10 -12.94 -13.00
CA LEU A 258 3.44 -14.25 -12.85
C LEU A 258 3.74 -15.20 -14.01
N CYS A 259 3.74 -14.72 -15.26
CA CYS A 259 4.12 -15.51 -16.43
C CYS A 259 5.54 -16.11 -16.35
N GLY A 260 6.42 -15.53 -15.51
CA GLY A 260 7.75 -16.08 -15.29
C GLY A 260 7.80 -17.28 -14.34
N SER A 261 6.69 -17.68 -13.71
CA SER A 261 6.62 -18.83 -12.80
C SER A 261 6.62 -20.16 -13.55
N GLU A 262 7.33 -21.15 -13.02
CA GLU A 262 7.31 -22.53 -13.52
C GLU A 262 5.92 -23.15 -13.50
N LEU A 263 5.06 -22.76 -12.56
CA LEU A 263 3.68 -23.26 -12.46
C LEU A 263 2.83 -23.00 -13.71
N VAL A 264 3.19 -22.00 -14.50
CA VAL A 264 2.48 -21.63 -15.73
C VAL A 264 3.35 -21.75 -16.98
N GLY A 265 4.47 -22.46 -16.89
CA GLY A 265 5.39 -22.69 -18.01
C GLY A 265 6.50 -21.65 -18.14
N GLY A 266 6.73 -20.82 -17.14
CA GLY A 266 7.90 -19.93 -17.04
C GLY A 266 9.16 -20.66 -16.58
N ASN A 267 10.22 -19.92 -16.27
CA ASN A 267 11.55 -20.46 -15.99
C ASN A 267 11.99 -20.33 -14.53
N PHE A 268 11.13 -19.83 -13.64
CA PHE A 268 11.52 -19.47 -12.28
C PHE A 268 10.57 -20.06 -11.24
N ASP A 269 11.13 -20.67 -10.19
CA ASP A 269 10.38 -21.05 -8.99
C ASP A 269 10.07 -19.81 -8.14
N LYS A 270 8.94 -19.16 -8.44
CA LYS A 270 8.49 -17.93 -7.77
C LYS A 270 6.97 -17.77 -7.83
N ASN A 271 6.45 -16.94 -6.93
CA ASN A 271 5.02 -16.57 -6.82
C ASN A 271 4.10 -17.76 -6.49
N ASN A 272 4.62 -18.88 -6.01
CA ASN A 272 3.83 -20.06 -5.69
C ASN A 272 2.74 -19.77 -4.67
N GLU A 273 3.03 -18.90 -3.71
CA GLU A 273 2.09 -18.42 -2.69
C GLU A 273 0.92 -17.64 -3.27
N VAL A 274 1.16 -16.86 -4.34
CA VAL A 274 0.11 -16.11 -5.04
C VAL A 274 -0.84 -17.06 -5.77
N PHE A 275 -0.31 -18.08 -6.44
CA PHE A 275 -1.09 -19.09 -7.13
C PHE A 275 -1.85 -20.02 -6.16
N ALA A 276 -1.26 -20.31 -5.00
CA ALA A 276 -1.88 -21.15 -3.97
C ALA A 276 -3.03 -20.44 -3.23
N THR A 277 -3.15 -19.12 -3.35
CA THR A 277 -4.18 -18.34 -2.66
C THR A 277 -5.55 -18.52 -3.30
N ALA A 278 -6.57 -18.74 -2.49
CA ALA A 278 -7.97 -18.71 -2.93
C ALA A 278 -8.46 -17.26 -2.96
N TRP A 279 -8.40 -16.65 -4.15
CA TRP A 279 -8.83 -15.28 -4.36
C TRP A 279 -10.36 -15.18 -4.44
N ASP A 280 -10.93 -14.25 -3.66
CA ASP A 280 -12.37 -13.91 -3.76
C ASP A 280 -12.64 -13.08 -5.03
N CYS A 281 -11.72 -12.16 -5.33
CA CYS A 281 -11.81 -11.29 -6.50
C CYS A 281 -10.48 -11.15 -7.21
N ILE A 282 -10.48 -11.15 -8.53
CA ILE A 282 -9.34 -10.79 -9.38
C ILE A 282 -9.76 -9.63 -10.26
N ILE A 283 -9.06 -8.51 -10.14
CA ILE A 283 -9.20 -7.35 -11.02
C ILE A 283 -8.09 -7.43 -12.07
N VAL A 284 -8.46 -7.46 -13.34
CA VAL A 284 -7.50 -7.44 -14.46
C VAL A 284 -7.57 -6.08 -15.14
N ASP A 285 -6.55 -5.27 -14.90
CA ASP A 285 -6.43 -3.94 -15.51
C ASP A 285 -5.76 -4.04 -16.88
N GLU A 286 -6.23 -3.22 -17.83
CA GLU A 286 -5.87 -3.28 -19.25
C GLU A 286 -5.98 -4.72 -19.80
N ALA A 287 -7.13 -5.34 -19.57
CA ALA A 287 -7.37 -6.76 -19.83
C ALA A 287 -7.16 -7.19 -21.31
N HIS A 288 -7.15 -6.23 -22.23
CA HIS A 288 -6.82 -6.47 -23.64
C HIS A 288 -5.31 -6.71 -23.87
N GLU A 289 -4.44 -6.36 -22.90
CA GLU A 289 -3.00 -6.60 -22.94
C GLU A 289 -2.64 -7.84 -22.11
N GLY A 290 -1.83 -8.74 -22.66
CA GLY A 290 -1.18 -9.83 -21.94
C GLY A 290 -2.06 -11.04 -21.56
N THR A 291 -3.38 -10.90 -21.36
CA THR A 291 -4.25 -12.04 -20.99
C THR A 291 -4.58 -12.96 -22.18
N GLN A 292 -4.37 -12.51 -23.41
CA GLN A 292 -4.63 -13.26 -24.63
C GLN A 292 -3.47 -14.17 -25.05
N THR A 293 -2.29 -13.99 -24.46
CA THR A 293 -1.14 -14.89 -24.69
C THR A 293 -1.37 -16.24 -24.02
N ASP A 294 -0.73 -17.31 -24.49
CA ASP A 294 -0.87 -18.64 -23.90
C ASP A 294 -0.43 -18.66 -22.42
N LEU A 295 0.66 -17.96 -22.08
CA LEU A 295 1.10 -17.80 -20.68
C LEU A 295 0.10 -16.99 -19.86
N GLY A 296 -0.47 -15.93 -20.41
CA GLY A 296 -1.48 -15.14 -19.71
C GLY A 296 -2.77 -15.94 -19.45
N LYS A 297 -3.19 -16.77 -20.39
CA LYS A 297 -4.31 -17.70 -20.19
C LYS A 297 -4.00 -18.74 -19.10
N ALA A 298 -2.78 -19.32 -19.12
CA ALA A 298 -2.35 -20.25 -18.08
C ALA A 298 -2.33 -19.61 -16.68
N VAL A 299 -1.83 -18.36 -16.55
CA VAL A 299 -1.89 -17.59 -15.30
C VAL A 299 -3.34 -17.43 -14.82
N MET A 300 -4.24 -16.99 -15.70
CA MET A 300 -5.65 -16.81 -15.32
C MET A 300 -6.33 -18.12 -14.93
N GLN A 301 -6.03 -19.21 -15.64
CA GLN A 301 -6.55 -20.54 -15.34
C GLN A 301 -6.09 -21.03 -13.96
N GLU A 302 -4.82 -20.86 -13.62
CA GLU A 302 -4.27 -21.28 -12.33
C GLU A 302 -4.80 -20.46 -11.15
N LEU A 303 -4.95 -19.15 -11.34
CA LEU A 303 -5.46 -18.24 -10.31
C LEU A 303 -6.96 -18.33 -10.06
N THR A 304 -7.75 -18.73 -11.08
CA THR A 304 -9.21 -18.73 -11.00
C THR A 304 -9.71 -20.03 -10.37
N LYS A 305 -10.49 -19.91 -9.30
CA LYS A 305 -11.20 -21.03 -8.67
C LYS A 305 -12.71 -20.83 -8.86
N ASP A 306 -13.52 -21.84 -8.57
CA ASP A 306 -14.98 -21.87 -8.87
C ASP A 306 -15.76 -20.64 -8.37
N LYS A 307 -15.35 -20.06 -7.26
CA LYS A 307 -16.04 -18.92 -6.63
C LYS A 307 -15.37 -17.58 -6.88
N THR A 308 -14.22 -17.56 -7.54
CA THR A 308 -13.46 -16.35 -7.80
C THR A 308 -14.24 -15.41 -8.72
N LYS A 309 -14.45 -14.17 -8.29
CA LYS A 309 -15.05 -13.13 -9.13
C LYS A 309 -13.96 -12.47 -9.96
N ILE A 310 -14.23 -12.20 -11.23
CA ILE A 310 -13.27 -11.60 -12.16
C ILE A 310 -13.84 -10.31 -12.71
N LEU A 311 -13.21 -9.19 -12.38
CA LEU A 311 -13.51 -7.87 -12.95
C LEU A 311 -12.44 -7.51 -13.96
N ARG A 312 -12.77 -7.42 -15.23
CA ARG A 312 -11.88 -6.96 -16.28
C ARG A 312 -12.13 -5.51 -16.60
N LEU A 313 -11.04 -4.72 -16.64
CA LEU A 313 -11.06 -3.29 -16.96
C LEU A 313 -10.34 -3.09 -18.29
N SER A 314 -10.99 -2.41 -19.23
CA SER A 314 -10.37 -2.08 -20.52
C SER A 314 -10.97 -0.81 -21.12
N GLY A 315 -10.12 -0.01 -21.76
CA GLY A 315 -10.56 1.12 -22.60
C GLY A 315 -10.82 0.74 -24.06
N THR A 316 -10.31 -0.43 -24.48
CA THR A 316 -10.37 -0.93 -25.86
C THR A 316 -10.56 -2.44 -25.88
N PRO A 317 -11.71 -2.95 -25.41
CA PRO A 317 -11.90 -4.39 -25.20
C PRO A 317 -12.29 -5.17 -26.46
N PHE A 318 -12.00 -4.69 -27.66
CA PHE A 318 -12.50 -5.27 -28.92
C PHE A 318 -12.26 -6.77 -29.05
N ASN A 319 -11.17 -7.28 -28.48
CA ASN A 319 -10.80 -8.70 -28.52
C ASN A 319 -11.45 -9.51 -27.38
N LEU A 320 -12.21 -8.87 -26.49
CA LEU A 320 -12.77 -9.51 -25.30
C LEU A 320 -14.31 -9.56 -25.33
N LEU A 321 -14.95 -8.72 -26.13
CA LEU A 321 -16.42 -8.55 -26.09
C LEU A 321 -17.18 -9.84 -26.37
N ASP A 322 -16.67 -10.68 -27.27
CA ASP A 322 -17.29 -11.95 -27.66
C ASP A 322 -17.28 -13.00 -26.54
N ASP A 323 -16.42 -12.82 -25.54
CA ASP A 323 -16.31 -13.73 -24.38
C ASP A 323 -17.34 -13.43 -23.28
N PHE A 324 -18.14 -12.36 -23.41
CA PHE A 324 -19.05 -11.87 -22.38
C PHE A 324 -20.49 -11.75 -22.89
N LYS A 325 -21.44 -12.03 -21.99
CA LYS A 325 -22.84 -11.74 -22.22
C LYS A 325 -23.12 -10.25 -22.00
N GLU A 326 -24.24 -9.75 -22.54
CA GLU A 326 -24.63 -8.34 -22.44
C GLU A 326 -24.77 -7.86 -20.98
N ASP A 327 -25.27 -8.68 -20.08
CA ASP A 327 -25.39 -8.37 -18.65
C ASP A 327 -24.07 -8.42 -17.89
N GLU A 328 -23.03 -9.03 -18.47
CA GLU A 328 -21.66 -9.07 -17.97
C GLU A 328 -20.80 -7.90 -18.45
N ILE A 329 -21.32 -6.98 -19.27
CA ILE A 329 -20.58 -5.83 -19.81
C ILE A 329 -21.19 -4.53 -19.29
N TYR A 330 -20.36 -3.65 -18.76
CA TYR A 330 -20.68 -2.25 -18.55
C TYR A 330 -19.91 -1.39 -19.56
N THR A 331 -20.60 -0.52 -20.28
CA THR A 331 -19.97 0.34 -21.29
C THR A 331 -20.10 1.81 -20.91
N TRP A 332 -18.99 2.55 -20.98
CA TRP A 332 -18.93 4.01 -20.92
C TRP A 332 -17.94 4.54 -21.94
N ASP A 333 -18.46 4.96 -23.08
CA ASP A 333 -17.67 5.44 -24.20
C ASP A 333 -17.62 6.98 -24.29
N TYR A 334 -16.93 7.48 -25.30
CA TYR A 334 -16.81 8.90 -25.55
C TYR A 334 -18.16 9.57 -25.87
N VAL A 335 -19.03 8.89 -26.62
CA VAL A 335 -20.34 9.44 -27.00
C VAL A 335 -21.23 9.59 -25.78
N MET A 336 -21.25 8.58 -24.91
CA MET A 336 -22.00 8.61 -23.66
C MET A 336 -21.51 9.76 -22.75
N GLU A 337 -20.20 9.96 -22.63
CA GLU A 337 -19.66 11.08 -21.87
C GLU A 337 -20.04 12.43 -22.45
N GLN A 338 -19.97 12.62 -23.78
CA GLN A 338 -20.36 13.89 -24.40
C GLN A 338 -21.87 14.18 -24.18
N ARG A 339 -22.71 13.16 -24.26
CA ARG A 339 -24.15 13.30 -23.94
C ARG A 339 -24.37 13.68 -22.49
N ALA A 340 -23.65 13.02 -21.55
CA ALA A 340 -23.77 13.33 -20.14
C ALA A 340 -23.31 14.77 -19.81
N LYS A 341 -22.23 15.24 -20.45
CA LYS A 341 -21.78 16.64 -20.35
C LYS A 341 -22.82 17.63 -20.84
N ALA A 342 -23.39 17.38 -22.02
CA ALA A 342 -24.35 18.28 -22.64
C ALA A 342 -25.68 18.36 -21.86
N SER A 343 -26.09 17.25 -21.24
CA SER A 343 -27.38 17.18 -20.51
C SER A 343 -27.26 17.40 -19.01
N TRP A 344 -26.05 17.62 -18.47
CA TRP A 344 -25.86 17.73 -17.00
C TRP A 344 -26.67 18.87 -16.40
N ASP A 345 -26.52 20.05 -16.95
CA ASP A 345 -27.19 21.26 -16.42
C ASP A 345 -28.72 21.21 -16.54
N GLU A 346 -29.24 20.47 -17.52
CA GLU A 346 -30.68 20.24 -17.69
C GLU A 346 -31.25 19.28 -16.63
N LEU A 347 -30.48 18.21 -16.32
CA LEU A 347 -30.93 17.14 -15.41
C LEU A 347 -30.54 17.38 -13.95
N HIS A 348 -29.54 18.21 -13.70
CA HIS A 348 -28.92 18.45 -12.38
C HIS A 348 -28.77 19.95 -12.10
N PHE A 349 -29.83 20.70 -12.29
CA PHE A 349 -29.84 22.16 -12.12
C PHE A 349 -29.36 22.59 -10.72
N GLY A 350 -28.26 23.35 -10.67
CA GLY A 350 -27.65 23.83 -9.44
C GLY A 350 -26.61 22.94 -8.80
N ASP A 351 -26.43 21.71 -9.30
CA ASP A 351 -25.35 20.82 -8.85
C ASP A 351 -24.03 21.13 -9.59
N PRO A 352 -22.87 21.02 -8.92
CA PRO A 352 -21.59 21.15 -9.59
C PRO A 352 -21.42 20.13 -10.72
N ASN A 353 -21.09 20.61 -11.92
CA ASN A 353 -20.88 19.73 -13.06
C ASN A 353 -19.58 18.90 -12.88
N PRO A 354 -19.66 17.57 -12.73
CA PRO A 354 -18.47 16.72 -12.48
C PRO A 354 -17.61 16.53 -13.73
N TYR A 355 -18.04 17.07 -14.87
CA TYR A 355 -17.32 17.01 -16.15
C TYR A 355 -16.71 18.36 -16.55
N ALA A 356 -16.88 19.41 -15.74
CA ALA A 356 -16.36 20.76 -15.99
C ALA A 356 -14.82 20.81 -15.89
#